data_9796523ed977d421bb5dfd29b34167e8
#
_entry.id   9796523ed977d421bb5dfd29b34167e8
#
_cell.length_a   1.000
_cell.length_b   1.000
_cell.length_c   1.000
_cell.angle_alpha   90.00
_cell.angle_beta   90.00
_cell.angle_gamma   90.00
#
_symmetry.space_group_name_H-M   'P 1'
#
loop_
_entity.id
_entity.type
_entity.pdbx_description
1 polymer ?
#
loop_
_entity_poly.entity_id
_entity_poly.type
_entity_poly.pdbx_seq_one_letter_code
_entity_poly.pdbx_strand_id
1 'polypeptide(L)'
;MARKEIRLQYSGYVIFAAKLISVATGLIFQFMLGRAIAADSPEYAIWGNINTILPYFTLLSGVVPFWVMRCVARGKDGATKTGLAINLLFSVITTAAYLIIIPLFLPLLLSEAGVSNPAVYLPFYLIVSVQIVEVYLMGLFESCLQARTPHSVGYGLILQQVFRVIIGYVLIIQLGQPLLGAVVSTIIAISVQAVYYFKLLSGELKQRIQWGYVKEWLKGSVLIVYSVVGGVIANFVFIMLFYYGGFISMDIYYAALQIANVITYAGFLSFALYPKLLTEKRGEDVTASMKTVLMFALPMTIGVISLSSSYIVLLRPGTAMYPGVEWVLVVLAVDSLVAVVSGIYGSVLSGVETVDRERLSFKSLVQSKLFRFYSLSYVHFAITIPITYYILTTYALHQPLVAAFSVCLVNSIVRFAMFLLLVIMVRGMFKVAIPWKSIAKYGSASTVMGVVLFLLPYTNRISTTLAWTAVGGIIYLALLMAIDKEARGLPKAIMQEIRGKKKSE
;
A
#
# COMPACT_ATOMS: atom_id res chain seq x y z
N MET A 1 0.94 -27.97 -18.56
CA MET A 1 -0.18 -27.58 -17.66
C MET A 1 -0.97 -26.48 -18.33
N ALA A 2 -2.27 -26.65 -18.52
CA ALA A 2 -3.13 -25.60 -19.09
C ALA A 2 -3.05 -24.34 -18.22
N ARG A 3 -2.80 -23.21 -18.85
CA ARG A 3 -2.70 -21.90 -18.20
C ARG A 3 -4.11 -21.53 -17.68
N LYS A 4 -4.32 -21.59 -16.35
CA LYS A 4 -5.58 -21.15 -15.75
C LYS A 4 -5.77 -19.65 -16.04
N GLU A 5 -6.88 -19.30 -16.68
CA GLU A 5 -7.21 -17.88 -16.97
C GLU A 5 -7.30 -17.08 -15.67
N ILE A 6 -6.67 -15.89 -15.65
CA ILE A 6 -6.68 -15.02 -14.47
C ILE A 6 -8.06 -14.36 -14.37
N ARG A 7 -8.80 -14.69 -13.32
CA ARG A 7 -10.12 -14.11 -13.02
C ARG A 7 -9.94 -12.75 -12.37
N LEU A 8 -9.90 -11.71 -13.19
CA LEU A 8 -9.51 -10.36 -12.79
C LEU A 8 -10.41 -9.79 -11.67
N GLN A 9 -11.73 -9.81 -11.89
CA GLN A 9 -12.69 -9.22 -10.96
C GLN A 9 -12.72 -9.97 -9.62
N TYR A 10 -12.84 -11.29 -9.67
CA TYR A 10 -12.85 -12.13 -8.45
C TYR A 10 -11.60 -11.92 -7.60
N SER A 11 -10.43 -11.93 -8.23
CA SER A 11 -9.16 -11.74 -7.53
C SER A 11 -9.08 -10.35 -6.88
N GLY A 12 -9.56 -9.31 -7.59
CA GLY A 12 -9.62 -7.95 -7.07
C GLY A 12 -10.54 -7.84 -5.84
N TYR A 13 -11.75 -8.42 -5.89
CA TYR A 13 -12.68 -8.38 -4.75
C TYR A 13 -12.14 -9.13 -3.52
N VAL A 14 -11.53 -10.30 -3.72
CA VAL A 14 -10.95 -11.07 -2.61
C VAL A 14 -9.84 -10.28 -1.91
N ILE A 15 -8.93 -9.65 -2.68
CA ILE A 15 -7.84 -8.87 -2.13
C ILE A 15 -8.37 -7.60 -1.46
N PHE A 16 -9.35 -6.93 -2.08
CA PHE A 16 -9.98 -5.74 -1.50
C PHE A 16 -10.66 -6.05 -0.16
N ALA A 17 -11.45 -7.12 -0.10
CA ALA A 17 -12.07 -7.57 1.15
C ALA A 17 -11.03 -7.92 2.22
N ALA A 18 -9.94 -8.61 1.84
CA ALA A 18 -8.83 -8.91 2.73
C ALA A 18 -8.16 -7.65 3.29
N LYS A 19 -8.01 -6.60 2.46
CA LYS A 19 -7.44 -5.31 2.91
C LYS A 19 -8.39 -4.55 3.84
N LEU A 20 -9.71 -4.58 3.59
CA LEU A 20 -10.69 -4.01 4.53
C LEU A 20 -10.66 -4.73 5.89
N ILE A 21 -10.60 -6.07 5.87
CA ILE A 21 -10.41 -6.85 7.09
C ILE A 21 -9.11 -6.47 7.79
N SER A 22 -8.03 -6.25 7.04
CA SER A 22 -6.74 -5.83 7.59
C SER A 22 -6.79 -4.48 8.30
N VAL A 23 -7.62 -3.54 7.83
CA VAL A 23 -7.86 -2.26 8.51
C VAL A 23 -8.55 -2.49 9.85
N ALA A 24 -9.65 -3.24 9.85
CA ALA A 24 -10.42 -3.51 11.06
C ALA A 24 -9.57 -4.26 12.11
N THR A 25 -8.87 -5.31 11.70
CA THR A 25 -8.00 -6.09 12.57
C THR A 25 -6.78 -5.31 13.03
N GLY A 26 -6.25 -4.42 12.18
CA GLY A 26 -5.18 -3.50 12.55
C GLY A 26 -5.60 -2.53 13.65
N LEU A 27 -6.80 -1.98 13.59
CA LEU A 27 -7.37 -1.15 14.64
C LEU A 27 -7.56 -1.94 15.95
N ILE A 28 -8.13 -3.15 15.88
CA ILE A 28 -8.28 -4.02 17.04
C ILE A 28 -6.91 -4.27 17.72
N PHE A 29 -5.90 -4.58 16.91
CA PHE A 29 -4.55 -4.81 17.42
C PHE A 29 -3.94 -3.58 18.08
N GLN A 30 -4.10 -2.40 17.50
CA GLN A 30 -3.64 -1.13 18.09
C GLN A 30 -4.38 -0.80 19.39
N PHE A 31 -5.68 -1.09 19.47
CA PHE A 31 -6.43 -0.94 20.72
C PHE A 31 -5.94 -1.89 21.81
N MET A 32 -5.67 -3.15 21.48
CA MET A 32 -5.11 -4.10 22.46
C MET A 32 -3.77 -3.59 22.99
N LEU A 33 -2.88 -3.17 22.09
CA LEU A 33 -1.56 -2.68 22.44
C LEU A 33 -1.63 -1.38 23.26
N GLY A 34 -2.42 -0.40 22.82
CA GLY A 34 -2.54 0.90 23.48
C GLY A 34 -3.19 0.85 24.86
N ARG A 35 -4.00 -0.19 25.15
CA ARG A 35 -4.57 -0.41 26.51
C ARG A 35 -3.66 -1.21 27.43
N ALA A 36 -2.82 -2.09 26.87
CA ALA A 36 -1.93 -2.92 27.64
C ALA A 36 -0.65 -2.19 28.06
N ILE A 37 -0.22 -1.17 27.31
CA ILE A 37 0.97 -0.37 27.62
C ILE A 37 0.57 0.86 28.43
N ALA A 38 1.17 1.05 29.59
CA ALA A 38 0.97 2.23 30.41
C ALA A 38 1.42 3.51 29.68
N ALA A 39 0.76 4.64 29.94
CA ALA A 39 0.99 5.89 29.23
C ALA A 39 2.41 6.46 29.42
N ASP A 40 3.05 6.15 30.53
CA ASP A 40 4.41 6.53 30.91
C ASP A 40 5.47 5.51 30.48
N SER A 41 5.07 4.36 29.94
CA SER A 41 5.99 3.32 29.45
C SER A 41 6.58 3.67 28.08
N PRO A 42 7.89 3.51 27.86
CA PRO A 42 8.52 3.74 26.56
C PRO A 42 8.20 2.66 25.52
N GLU A 43 7.57 1.55 25.91
CA GLU A 43 7.33 0.39 25.03
C GLU A 43 6.54 0.72 23.78
N TYR A 44 5.57 1.64 23.86
CA TYR A 44 4.79 2.05 22.68
C TYR A 44 5.64 2.85 21.68
N ALA A 45 6.51 3.74 22.19
CA ALA A 45 7.46 4.48 21.37
C ALA A 45 8.49 3.53 20.73
N ILE A 46 8.94 2.51 21.45
CA ILE A 46 9.85 1.47 20.98
C ILE A 46 9.19 0.66 19.85
N TRP A 47 7.93 0.27 20.01
CA TRP A 47 7.16 -0.40 18.95
C TRP A 47 7.06 0.48 17.69
N GLY A 48 6.77 1.76 17.84
CA GLY A 48 6.77 2.74 16.76
C GLY A 48 8.13 2.87 16.08
N ASN A 49 9.20 2.93 16.87
CA ASN A 49 10.57 3.02 16.38
C ASN A 49 10.98 1.78 15.57
N ILE A 50 10.67 0.58 16.06
CA ILE A 50 10.89 -0.69 15.33
C ILE A 50 10.24 -0.62 13.94
N ASN A 51 8.97 -0.23 13.88
CA ASN A 51 8.23 -0.15 12.61
C ASN A 51 8.77 0.95 11.67
N THR A 52 9.45 1.96 12.20
CA THR A 52 10.07 3.03 11.42
C THR A 52 11.43 2.61 10.86
N ILE A 53 12.23 1.86 11.63
CA ILE A 53 13.57 1.44 11.23
C ILE A 53 13.54 0.27 10.22
N LEU A 54 12.66 -0.69 10.42
CA LEU A 54 12.58 -1.91 9.61
C LEU A 54 12.50 -1.65 8.08
N PRO A 55 11.71 -0.69 7.58
CA PRO A 55 11.62 -0.37 6.15
C PRO A 55 12.95 0.01 5.50
N TYR A 56 13.90 0.60 6.22
CA TYR A 56 15.21 0.95 5.65
C TYR A 56 16.03 -0.28 5.27
N PHE A 57 15.90 -1.38 6.00
CA PHE A 57 16.58 -2.64 5.72
C PHE A 57 15.81 -3.52 4.73
N THR A 58 14.56 -3.21 4.44
CA THR A 58 13.72 -3.94 3.49
C THR A 58 13.50 -3.18 2.18
N LEU A 59 14.16 -2.06 1.96
CA LEU A 59 14.03 -1.23 0.75
C LEU A 59 14.20 -2.02 -0.56
N LEU A 60 15.15 -2.94 -0.60
CA LEU A 60 15.47 -3.71 -1.80
C LEU A 60 14.58 -4.96 -1.97
N SER A 61 13.65 -5.24 -1.06
CA SER A 61 12.80 -6.44 -1.09
C SER A 61 11.92 -6.55 -2.34
N GLY A 62 11.63 -5.45 -3.03
CA GLY A 62 10.86 -5.43 -4.29
C GLY A 62 11.68 -5.63 -5.56
N VAL A 63 13.01 -5.62 -5.50
CA VAL A 63 13.90 -5.63 -6.67
C VAL A 63 13.80 -6.94 -7.45
N VAL A 64 14.04 -8.06 -6.77
CA VAL A 64 13.97 -9.40 -7.38
C VAL A 64 12.52 -9.78 -7.72
N PRO A 65 11.53 -9.58 -6.83
CA PRO A 65 10.13 -9.89 -7.10
C PRO A 65 9.57 -9.26 -8.37
N PHE A 66 9.97 -8.04 -8.69
CA PHE A 66 9.56 -7.36 -9.93
C PHE A 66 9.88 -8.21 -11.19
N TRP A 67 11.11 -8.71 -11.31
CA TRP A 67 11.54 -9.51 -12.44
C TRP A 67 10.94 -10.91 -12.43
N VAL A 68 10.85 -11.52 -11.25
CA VAL A 68 10.27 -12.86 -11.08
C VAL A 68 8.81 -12.85 -11.52
N MET A 69 8.00 -11.86 -11.10
CA MET A 69 6.62 -11.75 -11.52
C MET A 69 6.48 -11.71 -13.04
N ARG A 70 7.30 -10.91 -13.74
CA ARG A 70 7.31 -10.82 -15.20
C ARG A 70 7.67 -12.15 -15.87
N CYS A 71 8.66 -12.88 -15.33
CA CYS A 71 9.05 -14.19 -15.82
C CYS A 71 7.97 -15.25 -15.58
N VAL A 72 7.39 -15.28 -14.39
CA VAL A 72 6.32 -16.22 -14.01
C VAL A 72 5.04 -15.96 -14.83
N ALA A 73 4.64 -14.70 -15.00
CA ALA A 73 3.49 -14.34 -15.83
C ALA A 73 3.65 -14.80 -17.27
N ARG A 74 4.89 -14.86 -17.79
CA ARG A 74 5.22 -15.35 -19.14
C ARG A 74 5.48 -16.85 -19.20
N GLY A 75 5.37 -17.57 -18.07
CA GLY A 75 5.55 -19.02 -18.01
C GLY A 75 7.00 -19.47 -18.17
N LYS A 76 7.99 -18.65 -17.81
CA LYS A 76 9.39 -19.04 -17.81
C LYS A 76 9.67 -20.00 -16.64
N ASP A 77 10.18 -21.22 -16.96
CA ASP A 77 10.49 -22.24 -15.98
C ASP A 77 11.68 -21.86 -15.09
N GLY A 78 11.64 -22.27 -13.81
CA GLY A 78 12.71 -22.04 -12.84
C GLY A 78 12.78 -20.61 -12.28
N ALA A 79 11.95 -19.67 -12.78
CA ALA A 79 11.97 -18.28 -12.34
C ALA A 79 11.67 -18.13 -10.85
N THR A 80 10.65 -18.83 -10.32
CA THR A 80 10.26 -18.79 -8.91
C THR A 80 11.39 -19.27 -8.00
N LYS A 81 12.02 -20.41 -8.32
CA LYS A 81 13.11 -20.97 -7.50
C LYS A 81 14.38 -20.11 -7.57
N THR A 82 14.72 -19.61 -8.75
CA THR A 82 15.86 -18.70 -8.93
C THR A 82 15.65 -17.42 -8.15
N GLY A 83 14.44 -16.84 -8.22
CA GLY A 83 14.08 -15.66 -7.45
C GLY A 83 14.16 -15.88 -5.94
N LEU A 84 13.72 -17.06 -5.46
CA LEU A 84 13.83 -17.42 -4.05
C LEU A 84 15.27 -17.44 -3.57
N ALA A 85 16.17 -18.07 -4.33
CA ALA A 85 17.58 -18.17 -3.97
C ALA A 85 18.24 -16.78 -3.86
N ILE A 86 17.99 -15.89 -4.84
CA ILE A 86 18.59 -14.55 -4.86
C ILE A 86 17.97 -13.64 -3.77
N ASN A 87 16.64 -13.73 -3.59
CA ASN A 87 15.96 -12.91 -2.60
C ASN A 87 16.33 -13.31 -1.17
N LEU A 88 16.54 -14.61 -0.92
CA LEU A 88 17.09 -15.10 0.35
C LEU A 88 18.53 -14.62 0.57
N LEU A 89 19.36 -14.61 -0.47
CA LEU A 89 20.72 -14.07 -0.35
C LEU A 89 20.68 -12.59 0.06
N PHE A 90 19.84 -11.76 -0.58
CA PHE A 90 19.68 -10.36 -0.20
C PHE A 90 19.14 -10.23 1.22
N SER A 91 18.17 -11.05 1.62
CA SER A 91 17.64 -11.00 2.98
C SER A 91 18.70 -11.32 4.03
N VAL A 92 19.59 -12.30 3.78
CA VAL A 92 20.69 -12.64 4.69
C VAL A 92 21.68 -11.47 4.80
N ILE A 93 22.05 -10.83 3.69
CA ILE A 93 22.98 -9.69 3.68
C ILE A 93 22.37 -8.52 4.47
N THR A 94 21.11 -8.18 4.21
CA THR A 94 20.46 -7.05 4.89
C THR A 94 20.17 -7.34 6.37
N THR A 95 19.85 -8.60 6.72
CA THR A 95 19.70 -9.04 8.11
C THR A 95 21.03 -8.98 8.85
N ALA A 96 22.13 -9.43 8.23
CA ALA A 96 23.47 -9.31 8.82
C ALA A 96 23.84 -7.83 9.05
N ALA A 97 23.58 -6.95 8.07
CA ALA A 97 23.77 -5.52 8.24
C ALA A 97 22.94 -4.95 9.40
N TYR A 98 21.67 -5.35 9.51
CA TYR A 98 20.80 -4.95 10.60
C TYR A 98 21.35 -5.38 11.96
N LEU A 99 21.76 -6.64 12.11
CA LEU A 99 22.29 -7.22 13.35
C LEU A 99 23.63 -6.58 13.77
N ILE A 100 24.40 -6.01 12.83
CA ILE A 100 25.62 -5.26 13.11
C ILE A 100 25.29 -3.80 13.49
N ILE A 101 24.43 -3.15 12.71
CA ILE A 101 24.17 -1.71 12.83
C ILE A 101 23.32 -1.42 14.07
N ILE A 102 22.25 -2.18 14.33
CA ILE A 102 21.31 -1.88 15.40
C ILE A 102 21.96 -1.89 16.78
N PRO A 103 22.74 -2.89 17.18
CA PRO A 103 23.37 -2.88 18.51
C PRO A 103 24.33 -1.70 18.73
N LEU A 104 24.93 -1.17 17.65
CA LEU A 104 25.85 -0.04 17.72
C LEU A 104 25.14 1.31 17.91
N PHE A 105 24.00 1.51 17.22
CA PHE A 105 23.31 2.79 17.20
C PHE A 105 22.10 2.86 18.13
N LEU A 106 21.49 1.72 18.50
CA LEU A 106 20.28 1.68 19.30
C LEU A 106 20.45 2.34 20.69
N PRO A 107 21.55 2.11 21.44
CA PRO A 107 21.74 2.75 22.75
C PRO A 107 21.73 4.28 22.65
N LEU A 108 22.34 4.85 21.59
CA LEU A 108 22.35 6.29 21.35
C LEU A 108 20.93 6.79 21.02
N LEU A 109 20.23 6.10 20.11
CA LEU A 109 18.88 6.50 19.69
C LEU A 109 17.88 6.47 20.86
N LEU A 110 17.92 5.45 21.71
CA LEU A 110 17.01 5.33 22.84
C LEU A 110 17.35 6.23 24.01
N SER A 111 18.66 6.52 24.24
CA SER A 111 19.08 7.46 25.30
C SER A 111 18.65 8.89 24.96
N GLU A 112 18.76 9.32 23.71
CA GLU A 112 18.23 10.62 23.26
C GLU A 112 16.71 10.72 23.36
N ALA A 113 16.02 9.58 23.21
CA ALA A 113 14.57 9.50 23.42
C ALA A 113 14.16 9.48 24.90
N GLY A 114 15.12 9.58 25.85
CA GLY A 114 14.85 9.61 27.29
C GLY A 114 14.63 8.24 27.92
N VAL A 115 14.98 7.14 27.24
CA VAL A 115 14.87 5.79 27.78
C VAL A 115 16.03 5.51 28.73
N SER A 116 15.74 5.32 30.02
CA SER A 116 16.74 5.17 31.08
C SER A 116 17.61 3.91 31.00
N ASN A 117 17.14 2.85 30.37
CA ASN A 117 17.88 1.59 30.19
C ASN A 117 17.70 0.98 28.79
N PRO A 118 18.40 1.49 27.76
CA PRO A 118 18.28 1.03 26.38
C PRO A 118 18.57 -0.46 26.16
N ALA A 119 19.46 -1.04 26.97
CA ALA A 119 19.89 -2.44 26.81
C ALA A 119 18.76 -3.45 27.02
N VAL A 120 17.76 -3.14 27.85
CA VAL A 120 16.60 -4.00 28.10
C VAL A 120 15.76 -4.23 26.82
N TYR A 121 15.79 -3.27 25.90
CA TYR A 121 15.00 -3.32 24.66
C TYR A 121 15.73 -3.92 23.45
N LEU A 122 17.05 -4.10 23.54
CA LEU A 122 17.86 -4.69 22.48
C LEU A 122 17.34 -6.08 22.01
N PRO A 123 16.93 -7.01 22.90
CA PRO A 123 16.41 -8.30 22.45
C PRO A 123 15.21 -8.20 21.52
N PHE A 124 14.31 -7.22 21.73
CA PHE A 124 13.14 -7.04 20.85
C PHE A 124 13.54 -6.64 19.43
N TYR A 125 14.54 -5.76 19.29
CA TYR A 125 15.08 -5.40 17.98
C TYR A 125 15.79 -6.60 17.32
N LEU A 126 16.53 -7.41 18.09
CA LEU A 126 17.17 -8.61 17.54
C LEU A 126 16.13 -9.62 17.03
N ILE A 127 15.04 -9.85 17.75
CA ILE A 127 13.94 -10.74 17.33
C ILE A 127 13.29 -10.22 16.04
N VAL A 128 13.14 -8.90 15.89
CA VAL A 128 12.57 -8.26 14.69
C VAL A 128 13.40 -8.51 13.43
N SER A 129 14.69 -8.87 13.55
CA SER A 129 15.52 -9.23 12.39
C SER A 129 14.91 -10.36 11.53
N VAL A 130 14.12 -11.25 12.15
CA VAL A 130 13.37 -12.30 11.46
C VAL A 130 12.37 -11.70 10.46
N GLN A 131 11.74 -10.57 10.79
CA GLN A 131 10.80 -9.89 9.89
C GLN A 131 11.46 -9.40 8.60
N ILE A 132 12.77 -9.11 8.60
CA ILE A 132 13.49 -8.74 7.38
C ILE A 132 13.42 -9.92 6.40
N VAL A 133 13.76 -11.13 6.85
CA VAL A 133 13.68 -12.33 6.01
C VAL A 133 12.26 -12.57 5.53
N GLU A 134 11.27 -12.42 6.42
CA GLU A 134 9.86 -12.58 6.10
C GLU A 134 9.40 -11.60 5.02
N VAL A 135 9.77 -10.31 5.10
CA VAL A 135 9.41 -9.30 4.11
C VAL A 135 9.98 -9.63 2.73
N TYR A 136 11.23 -10.09 2.66
CA TYR A 136 11.83 -10.54 1.39
C TYR A 136 11.12 -11.77 0.83
N LEU A 137 10.80 -12.78 1.66
CA LEU A 137 10.05 -13.95 1.26
C LEU A 137 8.64 -13.60 0.78
N MET A 138 7.94 -12.78 1.55
CA MET A 138 6.57 -12.36 1.24
C MET A 138 6.50 -11.59 -0.07
N GLY A 139 7.41 -10.63 -0.30
CA GLY A 139 7.47 -9.87 -1.55
C GLY A 139 7.61 -10.79 -2.76
N LEU A 140 8.44 -11.84 -2.66
CA LEU A 140 8.60 -12.81 -3.73
C LEU A 140 7.36 -13.69 -3.92
N PHE A 141 6.84 -14.28 -2.86
CA PHE A 141 5.70 -15.19 -2.94
C PHE A 141 4.44 -14.48 -3.45
N GLU A 142 4.19 -13.27 -2.95
CA GLU A 142 3.08 -12.43 -3.44
C GLU A 142 3.22 -12.12 -4.92
N SER A 143 4.41 -11.77 -5.39
CA SER A 143 4.67 -11.49 -6.81
C SER A 143 4.43 -12.73 -7.70
N CYS A 144 4.86 -13.92 -7.26
CA CYS A 144 4.60 -15.17 -7.98
C CYS A 144 3.10 -15.50 -8.01
N LEU A 145 2.42 -15.40 -6.86
CA LEU A 145 0.98 -15.66 -6.76
C LEU A 145 0.16 -14.61 -7.49
N GLN A 146 0.57 -13.35 -7.48
CA GLN A 146 -0.05 -12.28 -8.27
C GLN A 146 -0.05 -12.62 -9.76
N ALA A 147 1.02 -13.23 -10.26
CA ALA A 147 1.14 -13.63 -11.65
C ALA A 147 0.29 -14.86 -12.02
N ARG A 148 -0.06 -15.73 -11.06
CA ARG A 148 -0.76 -17.01 -11.32
C ARG A 148 -2.15 -17.11 -10.73
N THR A 149 -2.26 -16.84 -9.44
CA THR A 149 -3.50 -16.98 -8.65
C THR A 149 -3.67 -15.78 -7.72
N PRO A 150 -3.95 -14.57 -8.25
CA PRO A 150 -3.94 -13.34 -7.45
C PRO A 150 -4.85 -13.39 -6.21
N HIS A 151 -6.00 -14.09 -6.30
CA HIS A 151 -6.92 -14.27 -5.16
C HIS A 151 -6.29 -14.96 -3.95
N SER A 152 -5.28 -15.83 -4.18
CA SER A 152 -4.59 -16.52 -3.09
C SER A 152 -3.80 -15.55 -2.19
N VAL A 153 -3.38 -14.41 -2.74
CA VAL A 153 -2.75 -13.33 -1.96
C VAL A 153 -3.73 -12.79 -0.92
N GLY A 154 -4.99 -12.57 -1.31
CA GLY A 154 -6.03 -12.12 -0.38
C GLY A 154 -6.32 -13.12 0.74
N TYR A 155 -6.37 -14.42 0.43
CA TYR A 155 -6.56 -15.44 1.46
C TYR A 155 -5.40 -15.50 2.46
N GLY A 156 -4.17 -15.38 1.97
CA GLY A 156 -3.00 -15.30 2.84
C GLY A 156 -3.02 -14.08 3.76
N LEU A 157 -3.45 -12.92 3.25
CA LEU A 157 -3.61 -11.71 4.06
C LEU A 157 -4.67 -11.90 5.18
N ILE A 158 -5.81 -12.51 4.87
CA ILE A 158 -6.82 -12.81 5.89
C ILE A 158 -6.26 -13.74 6.95
N LEU A 159 -5.56 -14.80 6.53
CA LEU A 159 -4.94 -15.75 7.45
C LEU A 159 -3.95 -15.05 8.38
N GLN A 160 -3.07 -14.21 7.85
CA GLN A 160 -2.12 -13.41 8.63
C GLN A 160 -2.85 -12.56 9.67
N GLN A 161 -3.88 -11.83 9.27
CA GLN A 161 -4.58 -10.91 10.17
C GLN A 161 -5.30 -11.64 11.30
N VAL A 162 -5.93 -12.77 11.02
CA VAL A 162 -6.60 -13.60 12.03
C VAL A 162 -5.58 -14.11 13.06
N PHE A 163 -4.47 -14.69 12.60
CA PHE A 163 -3.43 -15.18 13.51
C PHE A 163 -2.79 -14.06 14.32
N ARG A 164 -2.55 -12.88 13.71
CA ARG A 164 -1.99 -11.73 14.43
C ARG A 164 -2.87 -11.28 15.59
N VAL A 165 -4.19 -11.21 15.37
CA VAL A 165 -5.14 -10.82 16.43
C VAL A 165 -5.23 -11.88 17.52
N ILE A 166 -5.34 -13.16 17.15
CA ILE A 166 -5.46 -14.27 18.12
C ILE A 166 -4.22 -14.36 19.00
N ILE A 167 -3.03 -14.42 18.38
CA ILE A 167 -1.76 -14.54 19.12
C ILE A 167 -1.49 -13.25 19.90
N GLY A 168 -1.78 -12.09 19.30
CA GLY A 168 -1.70 -10.80 19.98
C GLY A 168 -2.57 -10.74 21.22
N TYR A 169 -3.82 -11.21 21.16
CA TYR A 169 -4.71 -11.27 22.31
C TYR A 169 -4.12 -12.13 23.45
N VAL A 170 -3.60 -13.31 23.11
CA VAL A 170 -2.98 -14.22 24.12
C VAL A 170 -1.75 -13.57 24.76
N LEU A 171 -0.82 -13.05 23.93
CA LEU A 171 0.46 -12.54 24.44
C LEU A 171 0.32 -11.17 25.13
N ILE A 172 -0.48 -10.26 24.53
CA ILE A 172 -0.62 -8.88 25.03
C ILE A 172 -1.56 -8.82 26.22
N ILE A 173 -2.76 -9.46 26.12
CA ILE A 173 -3.82 -9.29 27.10
C ILE A 173 -3.76 -10.37 28.18
N GLN A 174 -3.66 -11.66 27.81
CA GLN A 174 -3.68 -12.74 28.80
C GLN A 174 -2.35 -12.90 29.54
N LEU A 175 -1.21 -12.80 28.83
CA LEU A 175 0.12 -12.96 29.41
C LEU A 175 0.74 -11.63 29.89
N GLY A 176 0.13 -10.47 29.58
CA GLY A 176 0.61 -9.17 30.04
C GLY A 176 1.99 -8.78 29.48
N GLN A 177 2.34 -9.26 28.28
CA GLN A 177 3.62 -8.98 27.62
C GLN A 177 3.40 -8.12 26.35
N PRO A 178 3.13 -6.81 26.47
CA PRO A 178 2.62 -6.03 25.35
C PRO A 178 3.64 -5.88 24.21
N LEU A 179 4.88 -5.47 24.48
CA LEU A 179 5.90 -5.28 23.46
C LEU A 179 6.32 -6.62 22.83
N LEU A 180 6.58 -7.64 23.64
CA LEU A 180 6.90 -8.98 23.16
C LEU A 180 5.75 -9.54 22.34
N GLY A 181 4.51 -9.39 22.83
CA GLY A 181 3.31 -9.83 22.15
C GLY A 181 3.13 -9.16 20.79
N ALA A 182 3.40 -7.85 20.69
CA ALA A 182 3.32 -7.14 19.44
C ALA A 182 4.33 -7.65 18.39
N VAL A 183 5.58 -7.85 18.80
CA VAL A 183 6.65 -8.35 17.92
C VAL A 183 6.38 -9.80 17.50
N VAL A 184 6.20 -10.69 18.46
CA VAL A 184 6.08 -12.13 18.23
C VAL A 184 4.79 -12.49 17.47
N SER A 185 3.66 -11.87 17.82
CA SER A 185 2.41 -12.11 17.08
C SER A 185 2.51 -11.71 15.62
N THR A 186 3.22 -10.63 15.30
CA THR A 186 3.45 -10.19 13.92
C THR A 186 4.32 -11.18 13.17
N ILE A 187 5.44 -11.63 13.75
CA ILE A 187 6.32 -12.64 13.15
C ILE A 187 5.56 -13.94 12.90
N ILE A 188 4.88 -14.49 13.91
CA ILE A 188 4.17 -15.77 13.73
C ILE A 188 3.08 -15.64 12.67
N ALA A 189 2.35 -14.53 12.65
CA ALA A 189 1.30 -14.30 11.66
C ALA A 189 1.85 -14.25 10.22
N ILE A 190 2.97 -13.57 9.99
CA ILE A 190 3.64 -13.51 8.69
C ILE A 190 4.21 -14.88 8.33
N SER A 191 4.82 -15.61 9.28
CA SER A 191 5.31 -16.97 9.07
C SER A 191 4.19 -17.93 8.64
N VAL A 192 3.01 -17.87 9.27
CA VAL A 192 1.84 -18.67 8.87
C VAL A 192 1.41 -18.37 7.43
N GLN A 193 1.37 -17.09 7.06
CA GLN A 193 1.10 -16.67 5.69
C GLN A 193 2.16 -17.18 4.71
N ALA A 194 3.44 -17.08 5.07
CA ALA A 194 4.54 -17.56 4.26
C ALA A 194 4.47 -19.08 4.02
N VAL A 195 4.13 -19.86 5.05
CA VAL A 195 3.92 -21.31 4.93
C VAL A 195 2.75 -21.63 3.99
N TYR A 196 1.66 -20.87 4.07
CA TYR A 196 0.53 -21.02 3.14
C TYR A 196 0.97 -20.77 1.69
N TYR A 197 1.68 -19.67 1.43
CA TYR A 197 2.17 -19.34 0.09
C TYR A 197 3.20 -20.34 -0.42
N PHE A 198 4.11 -20.80 0.45
CA PHE A 198 5.09 -21.82 0.12
C PHE A 198 4.42 -23.13 -0.35
N LYS A 199 3.35 -23.58 0.33
CA LYS A 199 2.58 -24.75 -0.09
C LYS A 199 1.99 -24.56 -1.49
N LEU A 200 1.47 -23.40 -1.82
CA LEU A 200 0.90 -23.10 -3.14
C LEU A 200 1.97 -23.08 -4.25
N LEU A 201 3.18 -22.65 -3.93
CA LEU A 201 4.32 -22.55 -4.86
C LEU A 201 5.21 -23.77 -4.88
N SER A 202 4.95 -24.78 -4.06
CA SER A 202 5.82 -25.96 -3.86
C SER A 202 6.18 -26.70 -5.15
N GLY A 203 5.26 -26.77 -6.11
CA GLY A 203 5.50 -27.37 -7.42
C GLY A 203 6.56 -26.64 -8.25
N GLU A 204 6.60 -25.32 -8.15
CA GLU A 204 7.55 -24.46 -8.87
C GLU A 204 8.93 -24.46 -8.22
N LEU A 205 8.96 -24.60 -6.91
CA LEU A 205 10.20 -24.65 -6.14
C LEU A 205 10.99 -25.94 -6.37
N LYS A 206 10.38 -26.98 -6.99
CA LYS A 206 11.08 -28.21 -7.44
C LYS A 206 11.84 -28.02 -8.74
N GLN A 207 11.58 -26.94 -9.51
CA GLN A 207 12.27 -26.66 -10.77
C GLN A 207 13.76 -26.35 -10.54
N ARG A 208 14.56 -26.37 -11.62
CA ARG A 208 16.00 -26.06 -11.54
C ARG A 208 16.24 -24.55 -11.49
N ILE A 209 17.30 -24.14 -10.77
CA ILE A 209 17.75 -22.75 -10.75
C ILE A 209 18.33 -22.39 -12.13
N GLN A 210 17.95 -21.22 -12.65
CA GLN A 210 18.36 -20.69 -13.94
C GLN A 210 19.29 -19.49 -13.74
N TRP A 211 20.58 -19.73 -13.59
CA TRP A 211 21.56 -18.67 -13.33
C TRP A 211 21.61 -17.59 -14.44
N GLY A 212 21.18 -17.91 -15.65
CA GLY A 212 21.05 -16.94 -16.73
C GLY A 212 20.11 -15.79 -16.39
N TYR A 213 19.01 -16.05 -15.67
CA TYR A 213 18.08 -15.01 -15.23
C TYR A 213 18.72 -14.03 -14.25
N VAL A 214 19.59 -14.51 -13.37
CA VAL A 214 20.24 -13.68 -12.34
C VAL A 214 21.01 -12.53 -12.97
N LYS A 215 21.82 -12.83 -13.99
CA LYS A 215 22.62 -11.82 -14.71
C LYS A 215 21.72 -10.78 -15.39
N GLU A 216 20.61 -11.23 -15.99
CA GLU A 216 19.64 -10.33 -16.63
C GLU A 216 18.92 -9.46 -15.59
N TRP A 217 18.45 -10.05 -14.49
CA TRP A 217 17.75 -9.34 -13.43
C TRP A 217 18.64 -8.31 -12.74
N LEU A 218 19.88 -8.64 -12.41
CA LEU A 218 20.81 -7.69 -11.80
C LEU A 218 21.09 -6.50 -12.72
N LYS A 219 21.27 -6.73 -14.03
CA LYS A 219 21.41 -5.63 -14.99
C LYS A 219 20.17 -4.77 -15.06
N GLY A 220 18.98 -5.38 -15.05
CA GLY A 220 17.70 -4.67 -15.07
C GLY A 220 17.34 -4.02 -13.74
N SER A 221 17.93 -4.45 -12.63
CA SER A 221 17.64 -3.93 -11.29
C SER A 221 18.04 -2.47 -11.09
N VAL A 222 18.98 -1.96 -11.89
CA VAL A 222 19.33 -0.54 -11.89
C VAL A 222 18.07 0.33 -12.05
N LEU A 223 17.12 -0.10 -12.88
CA LEU A 223 15.88 0.61 -13.11
C LEU A 223 14.97 0.62 -11.86
N ILE A 224 14.93 -0.51 -11.13
CA ILE A 224 14.13 -0.63 -9.91
C ILE A 224 14.77 0.17 -8.77
N VAL A 225 16.09 0.04 -8.60
CA VAL A 225 16.85 0.86 -7.63
C VAL A 225 16.65 2.34 -7.92
N TYR A 226 16.71 2.75 -9.19
CA TYR A 226 16.40 4.11 -9.60
C TYR A 226 15.00 4.53 -9.12
N SER A 227 13.98 3.70 -9.32
CA SER A 227 12.62 3.97 -8.83
C SER A 227 12.55 4.12 -7.30
N VAL A 228 13.21 3.19 -6.56
CA VAL A 228 13.24 3.21 -5.09
C VAL A 228 13.93 4.46 -4.56
N VAL A 229 15.08 4.82 -5.13
CA VAL A 229 15.81 6.05 -4.75
C VAL A 229 14.93 7.28 -4.97
N GLY A 230 14.22 7.36 -6.10
CA GLY A 230 13.26 8.44 -6.35
C GLY A 230 12.17 8.52 -5.28
N GLY A 231 11.63 7.38 -4.83
CA GLY A 231 10.64 7.33 -3.76
C GLY A 231 11.19 7.78 -2.39
N VAL A 232 12.43 7.39 -2.07
CA VAL A 232 13.08 7.81 -0.81
C VAL A 232 13.32 9.33 -0.80
N ILE A 233 13.82 9.88 -1.91
CA ILE A 233 14.04 11.33 -2.02
C ILE A 233 12.71 12.09 -1.92
N ALA A 234 11.63 11.57 -2.51
CA ALA A 234 10.32 12.19 -2.40
C ALA A 234 9.83 12.31 -0.94
N ASN A 235 10.21 11.37 -0.07
CA ASN A 235 9.87 11.41 1.35
C ASN A 235 10.65 12.50 2.13
N PHE A 236 11.67 13.11 1.55
CA PHE A 236 12.42 14.20 2.18
C PHE A 236 11.54 15.41 2.52
N VAL A 237 10.46 15.61 1.78
CA VAL A 237 9.45 16.65 2.05
C VAL A 237 8.86 16.51 3.47
N PHE A 238 8.72 15.29 3.99
CA PHE A 238 8.21 15.06 5.36
C PHE A 238 9.25 15.42 6.43
N ILE A 239 10.54 15.24 6.13
CA ILE A 239 11.62 15.69 7.02
C ILE A 239 11.61 17.22 7.09
N MET A 240 11.40 17.88 5.95
CA MET A 240 11.28 19.33 5.91
C MET A 240 10.04 19.84 6.66
N LEU A 241 8.90 19.15 6.50
CA LEU A 241 7.68 19.48 7.24
C LEU A 241 7.90 19.35 8.76
N PHE A 242 8.57 18.28 9.21
CA PHE A 242 8.91 18.10 10.61
C PHE A 242 9.84 19.20 11.13
N TYR A 243 10.89 19.50 10.38
CA TYR A 243 11.94 20.44 10.81
C TYR A 243 11.44 21.89 10.86
N TYR A 244 10.74 22.34 9.81
CA TYR A 244 10.28 23.73 9.71
C TYR A 244 8.86 23.96 10.24
N GLY A 245 7.98 23.00 10.05
CA GLY A 245 6.57 23.06 10.51
C GLY A 245 6.37 22.59 11.94
N GLY A 246 7.32 21.79 12.46
CA GLY A 246 7.30 21.22 13.80
C GLY A 246 6.46 19.95 13.93
N PHE A 247 6.51 19.34 15.12
CA PHE A 247 5.84 18.07 15.42
C PHE A 247 4.32 18.10 15.16
N ILE A 248 3.65 19.19 15.50
CA ILE A 248 2.18 19.31 15.35
C ILE A 248 1.77 19.27 13.88
N SER A 249 2.53 19.94 12.98
CA SER A 249 2.25 19.89 11.54
C SER A 249 2.36 18.50 10.96
N MET A 250 3.34 17.74 11.45
CA MET A 250 3.53 16.36 11.09
C MET A 250 2.39 15.48 11.58
N ASP A 251 1.94 15.67 12.82
CA ASP A 251 0.78 14.97 13.41
C ASP A 251 -0.49 15.19 12.59
N ILE A 252 -0.78 16.45 12.24
CA ILE A 252 -1.93 16.81 11.39
C ILE A 252 -1.84 16.10 10.04
N TYR A 253 -0.68 16.19 9.39
CA TYR A 253 -0.49 15.59 8.08
C TYR A 253 -0.64 14.07 8.12
N TYR A 254 0.01 13.38 9.08
CA TYR A 254 -0.07 11.92 9.19
C TYR A 254 -1.46 11.43 9.58
N ALA A 255 -2.16 12.12 10.47
CA ALA A 255 -3.52 11.76 10.81
C ALA A 255 -4.42 11.80 9.57
N ALA A 256 -4.33 12.87 8.79
CA ALA A 256 -5.07 13.00 7.54
C ALA A 256 -4.66 11.95 6.51
N LEU A 257 -3.36 11.68 6.36
CA LEU A 257 -2.82 10.69 5.44
C LEU A 257 -3.30 9.27 5.76
N GLN A 258 -3.35 8.89 7.04
CA GLN A 258 -3.82 7.56 7.45
C GLN A 258 -5.28 7.32 7.03
N ILE A 259 -6.14 8.33 7.17
CA ILE A 259 -7.52 8.25 6.74
C ILE A 259 -7.62 8.21 5.22
N ALA A 260 -6.92 9.11 4.52
CA ALA A 260 -6.93 9.19 3.06
C ALA A 260 -6.40 7.92 2.39
N ASN A 261 -5.43 7.23 3.02
CA ASN A 261 -4.87 5.98 2.52
C ASN A 261 -5.92 4.85 2.40
N VAL A 262 -7.03 4.91 3.15
CA VAL A 262 -8.12 3.92 3.01
C VAL A 262 -8.67 3.93 1.58
N ILE A 263 -8.71 5.10 0.92
CA ILE A 263 -9.16 5.23 -0.47
C ILE A 263 -8.26 4.44 -1.41
N THR A 264 -6.95 4.39 -1.13
CA THR A 264 -5.98 3.69 -1.98
C THR A 264 -6.21 2.18 -2.03
N TYR A 265 -6.92 1.62 -1.05
CA TYR A 265 -7.26 0.19 -1.05
C TYR A 265 -8.20 -0.20 -2.19
N ALA A 266 -8.98 0.74 -2.75
CA ALA A 266 -9.73 0.50 -3.98
C ALA A 266 -8.81 0.09 -5.15
N GLY A 267 -7.56 0.53 -5.17
CA GLY A 267 -6.55 0.14 -6.16
C GLY A 267 -6.28 -1.36 -6.20
N PHE A 268 -6.47 -2.08 -5.08
CA PHE A 268 -6.30 -3.53 -5.04
C PHE A 268 -7.32 -4.31 -5.89
N LEU A 269 -8.45 -3.68 -6.24
CA LEU A 269 -9.41 -4.25 -7.19
C LEU A 269 -8.79 -4.46 -8.59
N SER A 270 -7.75 -3.70 -8.94
CA SER A 270 -6.97 -3.87 -10.17
C SER A 270 -5.68 -4.68 -9.99
N PHE A 271 -5.47 -5.33 -8.84
CA PHE A 271 -4.21 -6.02 -8.51
C PHE A 271 -3.78 -7.06 -9.55
N ALA A 272 -4.73 -7.75 -10.16
CA ALA A 272 -4.45 -8.76 -11.19
C ALA A 272 -4.25 -8.17 -12.60
N LEU A 273 -4.44 -6.86 -12.80
CA LEU A 273 -4.37 -6.22 -14.11
C LEU A 273 -2.96 -6.30 -14.72
N TYR A 274 -1.94 -5.95 -13.93
CA TYR A 274 -0.55 -5.93 -14.40
C TYR A 274 -0.09 -7.30 -14.95
N PRO A 275 -0.16 -8.41 -14.20
CA PRO A 275 0.24 -9.72 -14.72
C PRO A 275 -0.63 -10.16 -15.91
N LYS A 276 -1.92 -9.79 -15.96
CA LYS A 276 -2.78 -10.12 -17.10
C LYS A 276 -2.33 -9.38 -18.37
N LEU A 277 -1.98 -8.10 -18.27
CA LEU A 277 -1.49 -7.30 -19.41
C LEU A 277 -0.13 -7.79 -19.93
N LEU A 278 0.71 -8.41 -19.10
CA LEU A 278 1.95 -9.04 -19.56
C LEU A 278 1.68 -10.19 -20.55
N THR A 279 0.50 -10.82 -20.49
CA THR A 279 0.13 -11.98 -21.29
C THR A 279 -0.82 -11.63 -22.45
N GLU A 280 -1.89 -10.88 -22.19
CA GLU A 280 -3.02 -10.76 -23.11
C GLU A 280 -3.17 -9.38 -23.77
N LYS A 281 -2.66 -8.31 -23.15
CA LYS A 281 -2.67 -6.92 -23.66
C LYS A 281 -4.03 -6.43 -24.19
N ARG A 282 -5.14 -6.76 -23.49
CA ARG A 282 -6.49 -6.37 -23.89
C ARG A 282 -6.90 -5.03 -23.27
N GLY A 283 -7.38 -4.07 -24.08
CA GLY A 283 -7.88 -2.78 -23.59
C GLY A 283 -9.15 -2.89 -22.74
N GLU A 284 -9.97 -3.91 -22.98
CA GLU A 284 -11.19 -4.18 -22.25
C GLU A 284 -10.92 -4.47 -20.75
N ASP A 285 -9.82 -5.18 -20.45
CA ASP A 285 -9.42 -5.48 -19.07
C ASP A 285 -9.05 -4.20 -18.29
N VAL A 286 -8.42 -3.24 -18.96
CA VAL A 286 -8.11 -1.93 -18.37
C VAL A 286 -9.39 -1.16 -18.07
N THR A 287 -10.33 -1.13 -19.01
CA THR A 287 -11.62 -0.46 -18.84
C THR A 287 -12.45 -1.11 -17.73
N ALA A 288 -12.48 -2.44 -17.66
CA ALA A 288 -13.17 -3.18 -16.62
C ALA A 288 -12.54 -2.91 -15.23
N SER A 289 -11.21 -2.93 -15.12
CA SER A 289 -10.50 -2.59 -13.88
C SER A 289 -10.78 -1.16 -13.44
N MET A 290 -10.77 -0.20 -14.38
CA MET A 290 -11.07 1.21 -14.10
C MET A 290 -12.51 1.39 -13.59
N LYS A 291 -13.50 0.73 -14.21
CA LYS A 291 -14.89 0.73 -13.72
C LYS A 291 -14.96 0.21 -12.29
N THR A 292 -14.38 -0.96 -12.03
CA THR A 292 -14.44 -1.60 -10.73
C THR A 292 -13.75 -0.77 -9.64
N VAL A 293 -12.57 -0.25 -9.93
CA VAL A 293 -11.82 0.59 -8.98
C VAL A 293 -12.58 1.88 -8.67
N LEU A 294 -13.06 2.59 -9.68
CA LEU A 294 -13.78 3.87 -9.48
C LEU A 294 -15.13 3.70 -8.82
N MET A 295 -15.79 2.54 -8.98
CA MET A 295 -17.04 2.20 -8.28
C MET A 295 -16.87 2.22 -6.74
N PHE A 296 -15.67 1.92 -6.23
CA PHE A 296 -15.37 1.97 -4.79
C PHE A 296 -14.59 3.22 -4.41
N ALA A 297 -13.62 3.66 -5.22
CA ALA A 297 -12.78 4.82 -4.89
C ALA A 297 -13.58 6.12 -4.80
N LEU A 298 -14.56 6.35 -5.69
CA LEU A 298 -15.36 7.57 -5.67
C LEU A 298 -16.20 7.73 -4.39
N PRO A 299 -17.03 6.73 -3.97
CA PRO A 299 -17.77 6.86 -2.73
C PRO A 299 -16.88 6.95 -1.49
N MET A 300 -15.73 6.23 -1.46
CA MET A 300 -14.77 6.34 -0.37
C MET A 300 -14.21 7.77 -0.29
N THR A 301 -13.84 8.36 -1.42
CA THR A 301 -13.32 9.75 -1.47
C THR A 301 -14.38 10.75 -1.00
N ILE A 302 -15.59 10.68 -1.53
CA ILE A 302 -16.67 11.60 -1.17
C ILE A 302 -17.09 11.39 0.28
N GLY A 303 -17.15 10.15 0.76
CA GLY A 303 -17.44 9.83 2.16
C GLY A 303 -16.41 10.40 3.12
N VAL A 304 -15.11 10.28 2.79
CA VAL A 304 -14.02 10.88 3.58
C VAL A 304 -14.12 12.40 3.58
N ILE A 305 -14.43 13.03 2.46
CA ILE A 305 -14.60 14.47 2.37
C ILE A 305 -15.78 14.93 3.22
N SER A 306 -16.94 14.26 3.12
CA SER A 306 -18.17 14.64 3.83
C SER A 306 -18.07 14.50 5.35
N LEU A 307 -17.29 13.55 5.86
CA LEU A 307 -17.07 13.29 7.29
C LEU A 307 -15.67 13.71 7.75
N SER A 308 -14.96 14.56 7.00
CA SER A 308 -13.55 14.88 7.23
C SER A 308 -13.28 15.40 8.64
N SER A 309 -14.10 16.32 9.15
CA SER A 309 -13.97 16.87 10.50
C SER A 309 -14.11 15.79 11.59
N SER A 310 -15.08 14.85 11.42
CA SER A 310 -15.28 13.75 12.37
C SER A 310 -14.12 12.76 12.34
N TYR A 311 -13.61 12.40 11.16
CA TYR A 311 -12.53 11.44 11.04
C TYR A 311 -11.20 11.93 11.62
N ILE A 312 -10.84 13.22 11.38
CA ILE A 312 -9.54 13.72 11.81
C ILE A 312 -9.48 13.85 13.33
N VAL A 313 -10.55 14.35 13.95
CA VAL A 313 -10.65 14.45 15.41
C VAL A 313 -10.73 13.07 16.07
N LEU A 314 -11.36 12.09 15.41
CA LEU A 314 -11.40 10.72 15.89
C LEU A 314 -10.00 10.11 16.02
N LEU A 315 -9.13 10.34 15.03
CA LEU A 315 -7.78 9.79 15.01
C LEU A 315 -6.81 10.57 15.90
N ARG A 316 -6.98 11.90 15.98
CA ARG A 316 -6.14 12.81 16.77
C ARG A 316 -7.00 13.88 17.45
N PRO A 317 -7.55 13.63 18.63
CA PRO A 317 -8.40 14.58 19.33
C PRO A 317 -7.77 15.96 19.55
N GLY A 318 -6.45 16.02 19.74
CA GLY A 318 -5.70 17.29 19.89
C GLY A 318 -5.74 18.18 18.64
N THR A 319 -6.05 17.65 17.48
CA THR A 319 -6.17 18.44 16.24
C THR A 319 -7.44 19.31 16.19
N ALA A 320 -8.42 19.03 17.04
CA ALA A 320 -9.62 19.87 17.18
C ALA A 320 -9.31 21.32 17.58
N MET A 321 -8.13 21.59 18.11
CA MET A 321 -7.67 22.94 18.45
C MET A 321 -7.27 23.77 17.22
N TYR A 322 -7.20 23.17 16.03
CA TYR A 322 -6.80 23.83 14.78
C TYR A 322 -7.98 23.91 13.81
N PRO A 323 -8.76 25.02 13.78
CA PRO A 323 -9.84 25.20 12.81
C PRO A 323 -9.33 25.10 11.38
N GLY A 324 -10.01 24.33 10.53
CA GLY A 324 -9.59 24.13 9.13
C GLY A 324 -8.67 22.92 8.90
N VAL A 325 -8.37 22.14 9.94
CA VAL A 325 -7.52 20.91 9.82
C VAL A 325 -8.13 19.90 8.85
N GLU A 326 -9.44 19.87 8.71
CA GLU A 326 -10.18 19.01 7.79
C GLU A 326 -9.79 19.23 6.33
N TRP A 327 -9.36 20.43 5.95
CA TRP A 327 -8.94 20.73 4.58
C TRP A 327 -7.70 19.96 4.15
N VAL A 328 -6.80 19.63 5.09
CA VAL A 328 -5.66 18.76 4.82
C VAL A 328 -6.15 17.37 4.39
N LEU A 329 -7.17 16.84 5.09
CA LEU A 329 -7.76 15.56 4.74
C LEU A 329 -8.51 15.60 3.41
N VAL A 330 -9.23 16.67 3.12
CA VAL A 330 -9.95 16.87 1.84
C VAL A 330 -8.96 16.82 0.66
N VAL A 331 -7.86 17.57 0.75
CA VAL A 331 -6.83 17.57 -0.30
C VAL A 331 -6.21 16.17 -0.47
N LEU A 332 -5.86 15.51 0.64
CA LEU A 332 -5.29 14.15 0.60
C LEU A 332 -6.28 13.10 0.10
N ALA A 333 -7.58 13.25 0.34
CA ALA A 333 -8.60 12.35 -0.19
C ALA A 333 -8.66 12.43 -1.73
N VAL A 334 -8.62 13.63 -2.28
CA VAL A 334 -8.55 13.84 -3.75
C VAL A 334 -7.22 13.32 -4.30
N ASP A 335 -6.10 13.58 -3.62
CA ASP A 335 -4.78 13.07 -3.98
C ASP A 335 -4.74 11.55 -4.02
N SER A 336 -5.36 10.89 -3.04
CA SER A 336 -5.46 9.42 -2.97
C SER A 336 -6.27 8.85 -4.13
N LEU A 337 -7.35 9.51 -4.56
CA LEU A 337 -8.10 9.12 -5.75
C LEU A 337 -7.24 9.21 -7.01
N VAL A 338 -6.49 10.32 -7.17
CA VAL A 338 -5.53 10.48 -8.28
C VAL A 338 -4.46 9.39 -8.24
N ALA A 339 -3.93 9.05 -7.06
CA ALA A 339 -2.94 8.00 -6.87
C ALA A 339 -3.48 6.62 -7.31
N VAL A 340 -4.73 6.30 -6.95
CA VAL A 340 -5.40 5.04 -7.36
C VAL A 340 -5.51 4.94 -8.87
N VAL A 341 -5.97 5.99 -9.54
CA VAL A 341 -6.09 6.01 -11.01
C VAL A 341 -4.70 5.95 -11.65
N SER A 342 -3.72 6.67 -11.11
CA SER A 342 -2.32 6.60 -11.55
C SER A 342 -1.76 5.19 -11.46
N GLY A 343 -2.11 4.42 -10.43
CA GLY A 343 -1.73 3.02 -10.27
C GLY A 343 -2.22 2.13 -11.41
N ILE A 344 -3.44 2.36 -11.93
CA ILE A 344 -3.97 1.65 -13.10
C ILE A 344 -3.13 1.97 -14.34
N TYR A 345 -2.87 3.26 -14.61
CA TYR A 345 -2.05 3.67 -15.75
C TYR A 345 -0.61 3.17 -15.63
N GLY A 346 -0.02 3.16 -14.43
CA GLY A 346 1.28 2.56 -14.14
C GLY A 346 1.31 1.07 -14.42
N SER A 347 0.26 0.33 -14.06
CA SER A 347 0.10 -1.09 -14.38
C SER A 347 -0.01 -1.35 -15.87
N VAL A 348 -0.71 -0.47 -16.62
CA VAL A 348 -0.79 -0.55 -18.10
C VAL A 348 0.59 -0.35 -18.71
N LEU A 349 1.30 0.72 -18.33
CA LEU A 349 2.62 1.03 -18.85
C LEU A 349 3.60 -0.12 -18.58
N SER A 350 3.63 -0.62 -17.33
CA SER A 350 4.50 -1.72 -16.93
C SER A 350 4.14 -3.05 -17.61
N GLY A 351 2.85 -3.31 -17.85
CA GLY A 351 2.37 -4.55 -18.49
C GLY A 351 2.56 -4.60 -19.99
N VAL A 352 2.50 -3.44 -20.67
CA VAL A 352 2.65 -3.35 -22.15
C VAL A 352 4.10 -3.27 -22.57
N GLU A 353 4.98 -2.76 -21.72
CA GLU A 353 6.42 -2.59 -22.01
C GLU A 353 7.12 -3.92 -22.23
N THR A 354 8.00 -3.96 -23.22
CA THR A 354 8.67 -5.19 -23.69
C THR A 354 10.18 -5.18 -23.49
N VAL A 355 10.72 -4.23 -22.75
CA VAL A 355 12.18 -4.07 -22.52
C VAL A 355 12.87 -5.36 -22.08
N ASP A 356 12.19 -6.24 -21.38
CA ASP A 356 12.69 -7.53 -20.92
C ASP A 356 12.60 -8.65 -21.93
N ARG A 357 12.07 -8.39 -23.16
CA ARG A 357 12.12 -9.35 -24.28
C ARG A 357 13.41 -9.23 -25.09
N GLU A 358 14.09 -8.09 -25.03
CA GLU A 358 15.35 -7.84 -25.73
C GLU A 358 16.54 -8.08 -24.78
N ARG A 359 17.75 -8.17 -25.32
CA ARG A 359 18.97 -8.24 -24.51
C ARG A 359 19.07 -6.95 -23.70
N LEU A 360 18.96 -7.07 -22.37
CA LEU A 360 19.06 -5.96 -21.42
C LEU A 360 20.43 -5.28 -21.55
N SER A 361 20.49 -4.12 -22.18
CA SER A 361 21.65 -3.24 -22.16
C SER A 361 21.30 -1.98 -21.38
N PHE A 362 22.28 -1.32 -20.79
CA PHE A 362 22.07 -0.06 -20.06
C PHE A 362 21.40 0.99 -20.96
N LYS A 363 21.83 1.08 -22.24
CA LYS A 363 21.26 2.02 -23.21
C LYS A 363 19.78 1.72 -23.50
N SER A 364 19.39 0.46 -23.66
CA SER A 364 17.99 0.07 -23.89
C SER A 364 17.12 0.36 -22.67
N LEU A 365 17.65 0.19 -21.44
CA LEU A 365 16.95 0.53 -20.21
C LEU A 365 16.66 2.02 -20.09
N VAL A 366 17.66 2.88 -20.34
CA VAL A 366 17.50 4.34 -20.27
C VAL A 366 16.56 4.88 -21.35
N GLN A 367 16.52 4.24 -22.52
CA GLN A 367 15.59 4.61 -23.60
C GLN A 367 14.17 4.05 -23.41
N SER A 368 13.98 3.16 -22.42
CA SER A 368 12.70 2.52 -22.16
C SER A 368 11.65 3.50 -21.64
N LYS A 369 10.38 3.16 -21.88
CA LYS A 369 9.24 3.91 -21.34
C LYS A 369 9.11 3.72 -19.84
N LEU A 370 9.59 2.59 -19.29
CA LEU A 370 9.70 2.36 -17.84
C LEU A 370 10.67 3.34 -17.17
N PHE A 371 11.81 3.62 -17.80
CA PHE A 371 12.75 4.62 -17.28
C PHE A 371 12.09 6.01 -17.21
N ARG A 372 11.40 6.42 -18.28
CA ARG A 372 10.66 7.69 -18.30
C ARG A 372 9.58 7.74 -17.23
N PHE A 373 8.87 6.64 -17.02
CA PHE A 373 7.85 6.54 -15.98
C PHE A 373 8.44 6.71 -14.58
N TYR A 374 9.53 6.01 -14.26
CA TYR A 374 10.21 6.17 -12.97
C TYR A 374 10.86 7.54 -12.80
N SER A 375 11.27 8.18 -13.90
CA SER A 375 11.79 9.56 -13.89
C SER A 375 10.74 10.59 -13.50
N LEU A 376 9.43 10.29 -13.62
CA LEU A 376 8.37 11.19 -13.13
C LEU A 376 8.50 11.46 -11.62
N SER A 377 8.96 10.50 -10.83
CA SER A 377 9.21 10.70 -9.40
C SER A 377 10.33 11.73 -9.16
N TYR A 378 11.38 11.73 -10.01
CA TYR A 378 12.46 12.70 -9.93
C TYR A 378 12.01 14.10 -10.31
N VAL A 379 11.22 14.23 -11.37
CA VAL A 379 10.60 15.52 -11.76
C VAL A 379 9.67 16.00 -10.64
N HIS A 380 8.89 15.10 -10.04
CA HIS A 380 7.99 15.43 -8.94
C HIS A 380 8.76 16.08 -7.78
N PHE A 381 9.78 15.42 -7.22
CA PHE A 381 10.47 15.96 -6.06
C PHE A 381 11.39 17.14 -6.41
N ALA A 382 11.94 17.21 -7.64
CA ALA A 382 12.70 18.36 -8.10
C ALA A 382 11.87 19.66 -8.10
N ILE A 383 10.56 19.54 -8.25
CA ILE A 383 9.61 20.66 -8.15
C ILE A 383 9.12 20.84 -6.71
N THR A 384 8.72 19.74 -6.03
CA THR A 384 8.10 19.83 -4.71
C THR A 384 9.08 20.30 -3.63
N ILE A 385 10.33 19.81 -3.63
CA ILE A 385 11.30 20.14 -2.57
C ILE A 385 11.59 21.64 -2.53
N PRO A 386 12.00 22.30 -3.63
CA PRO A 386 12.31 23.75 -3.58
C PRO A 386 11.09 24.61 -3.22
N ILE A 387 9.92 24.29 -3.78
CA ILE A 387 8.69 25.04 -3.49
C ILE A 387 8.28 24.85 -2.02
N THR A 388 8.34 23.63 -1.52
CA THR A 388 8.03 23.32 -0.11
C THR A 388 9.02 24.02 0.82
N TYR A 389 10.32 24.01 0.51
CA TYR A 389 11.34 24.72 1.27
C TYR A 389 11.00 26.21 1.37
N TYR A 390 10.78 26.84 0.23
CA TYR A 390 10.45 28.26 0.17
C TYR A 390 9.21 28.62 1.00
N ILE A 391 8.11 27.83 0.86
CA ILE A 391 6.87 28.08 1.60
C ILE A 391 7.09 27.90 3.11
N LEU A 392 7.75 26.82 3.51
CA LEU A 392 7.94 26.47 4.92
C LEU A 392 8.84 27.50 5.63
N THR A 393 9.84 28.06 4.94
CA THR A 393 10.76 29.02 5.54
C THR A 393 10.23 30.46 5.52
N THR A 394 9.35 30.79 4.56
CA THR A 394 8.90 32.17 4.36
C THR A 394 7.51 32.44 4.94
N TYR A 395 6.56 31.52 4.72
CA TYR A 395 5.15 31.76 5.03
C TYR A 395 4.60 30.90 6.16
N ALA A 396 5.12 29.68 6.34
CA ALA A 396 4.55 28.68 7.23
C ALA A 396 5.39 28.39 8.47
N LEU A 397 6.43 29.19 8.71
CA LEU A 397 7.31 29.02 9.87
C LEU A 397 6.52 29.20 11.17
N HIS A 398 6.59 28.20 12.05
CA HIS A 398 5.83 28.15 13.32
C HIS A 398 4.29 28.20 13.19
N GLN A 399 3.75 27.92 11.98
CA GLN A 399 2.31 27.82 11.74
C GLN A 399 1.94 26.37 11.33
N PRO A 400 1.68 25.47 12.28
CA PRO A 400 1.58 24.04 12.01
C PRO A 400 0.53 23.65 10.96
N LEU A 401 -0.66 24.28 11.01
CA LEU A 401 -1.72 24.01 10.05
C LEU A 401 -1.36 24.51 8.65
N VAL A 402 -0.82 25.73 8.55
CA VAL A 402 -0.40 26.30 7.25
C VAL A 402 0.72 25.47 6.64
N ALA A 403 1.68 25.00 7.44
CA ALA A 403 2.76 24.12 7.01
C ALA A 403 2.19 22.80 6.46
N ALA A 404 1.36 22.10 7.23
CA ALA A 404 0.76 20.83 6.82
C ALA A 404 -0.10 20.98 5.56
N PHE A 405 -0.95 22.01 5.49
CA PHE A 405 -1.79 22.27 4.34
C PHE A 405 -1.01 22.63 3.07
N SER A 406 0.00 23.51 3.19
CA SER A 406 0.81 23.93 2.06
C SER A 406 1.61 22.77 1.47
N VAL A 407 2.25 21.95 2.31
CA VAL A 407 2.98 20.76 1.87
C VAL A 407 2.05 19.77 1.18
N CYS A 408 0.88 19.53 1.76
CA CYS A 408 -0.18 18.70 1.19
C CYS A 408 -0.59 19.20 -0.20
N LEU A 409 -0.89 20.48 -0.32
CA LEU A 409 -1.37 21.11 -1.55
C LEU A 409 -0.32 21.07 -2.66
N VAL A 410 0.92 21.48 -2.36
CA VAL A 410 2.03 21.46 -3.33
C VAL A 410 2.27 20.04 -3.85
N ASN A 411 2.35 19.07 -2.93
CA ASN A 411 2.58 17.67 -3.29
C ASN A 411 1.45 17.13 -4.18
N SER A 412 0.19 17.44 -3.86
CA SER A 412 -0.98 16.98 -4.60
C SER A 412 -1.09 17.62 -5.99
N ILE A 413 -0.81 18.92 -6.12
CA ILE A 413 -0.81 19.62 -7.42
C ILE A 413 0.26 19.03 -8.33
N VAL A 414 1.48 18.85 -7.83
CA VAL A 414 2.57 18.29 -8.64
C VAL A 414 2.29 16.83 -8.99
N ARG A 415 1.74 16.04 -8.07
CA ARG A 415 1.30 14.65 -8.35
C ARG A 415 0.25 14.61 -9.45
N PHE A 416 -0.73 15.51 -9.42
CA PHE A 416 -1.73 15.61 -10.48
C PHE A 416 -1.10 15.95 -11.84
N ALA A 417 -0.12 16.87 -11.87
CA ALA A 417 0.61 17.17 -13.09
C ALA A 417 1.39 15.93 -13.61
N MET A 418 2.05 15.16 -12.71
CA MET A 418 2.72 13.90 -13.08
C MET A 418 1.73 12.86 -13.58
N PHE A 419 0.53 12.80 -13.01
CA PHE A 419 -0.55 11.94 -13.49
C PHE A 419 -0.96 12.30 -14.92
N LEU A 420 -1.12 13.58 -15.26
CA LEU A 420 -1.45 14.01 -16.63
C LEU A 420 -0.34 13.60 -17.61
N LEU A 421 0.93 13.76 -17.24
CA LEU A 421 2.05 13.29 -18.06
C LEU A 421 2.01 11.77 -18.24
N LEU A 422 1.71 11.00 -17.20
CA LEU A 422 1.54 9.55 -17.29
C LEU A 422 0.41 9.15 -18.23
N VAL A 423 -0.73 9.85 -18.17
CA VAL A 423 -1.87 9.62 -19.08
C VAL A 423 -1.45 9.88 -20.56
N ILE A 424 -0.72 10.97 -20.82
CA ILE A 424 -0.20 11.27 -22.17
C ILE A 424 0.74 10.17 -22.65
N MET A 425 1.67 9.71 -21.79
CA MET A 425 2.60 8.63 -22.12
C MET A 425 1.87 7.32 -22.45
N VAL A 426 0.85 6.95 -21.68
CA VAL A 426 0.10 5.71 -21.88
C VAL A 426 -0.78 5.80 -23.14
N ARG A 427 -1.44 6.96 -23.41
CA ARG A 427 -2.25 7.16 -24.63
C ARG A 427 -1.42 7.01 -25.92
N GLY A 428 -0.15 7.37 -25.89
CA GLY A 428 0.78 7.16 -27.01
C GLY A 428 1.18 5.71 -27.25
N MET A 429 0.79 4.79 -26.36
CA MET A 429 1.17 3.36 -26.43
C MET A 429 -0.03 2.42 -26.55
N PHE A 430 -1.12 2.78 -25.90
CA PHE A 430 -2.23 1.88 -25.65
C PHE A 430 -3.56 2.63 -25.60
N LYS A 431 -4.55 2.15 -26.37
CA LYS A 431 -5.88 2.77 -26.36
C LYS A 431 -6.65 2.35 -25.12
N VAL A 432 -6.75 3.26 -24.15
CA VAL A 432 -7.57 3.08 -22.94
C VAL A 432 -8.91 3.77 -23.15
N ALA A 433 -9.99 3.01 -23.15
CA ALA A 433 -11.36 3.55 -23.19
C ALA A 433 -11.78 3.95 -21.77
N ILE A 434 -11.98 5.25 -21.54
CA ILE A 434 -12.46 5.75 -20.24
C ILE A 434 -13.97 5.54 -20.15
N PRO A 435 -14.47 4.87 -19.09
CA PRO A 435 -15.90 4.54 -18.95
C PRO A 435 -16.72 5.71 -18.40
N TRP A 436 -16.82 6.82 -19.16
CA TRP A 436 -17.46 8.06 -18.70
C TRP A 436 -18.88 7.88 -18.19
N LYS A 437 -19.68 7.02 -18.84
CA LYS A 437 -21.06 6.73 -18.42
C LYS A 437 -21.11 6.09 -17.03
N SER A 438 -20.19 5.17 -16.74
CA SER A 438 -20.08 4.52 -15.43
C SER A 438 -19.58 5.49 -14.37
N ILE A 439 -18.58 6.32 -14.71
CA ILE A 439 -18.05 7.36 -13.81
C ILE A 439 -19.15 8.35 -13.42
N ALA A 440 -19.96 8.79 -14.37
CA ALA A 440 -21.08 9.69 -14.09
C ALA A 440 -22.11 9.07 -13.12
N LYS A 441 -22.46 7.78 -13.31
CA LYS A 441 -23.38 7.06 -12.41
C LYS A 441 -22.79 6.92 -11.00
N TYR A 442 -21.52 6.51 -10.90
CA TYR A 442 -20.84 6.35 -9.60
C TYR A 442 -20.68 7.70 -8.90
N GLY A 443 -20.32 8.75 -9.65
CA GLY A 443 -20.19 10.10 -9.15
C GLY A 443 -21.52 10.65 -8.63
N SER A 444 -22.62 10.51 -9.38
CA SER A 444 -23.95 10.98 -8.94
C SER A 444 -24.43 10.26 -7.68
N ALA A 445 -24.33 8.92 -7.63
CA ALA A 445 -24.69 8.14 -6.43
C ALA A 445 -23.82 8.54 -5.22
N SER A 446 -22.51 8.74 -5.43
CA SER A 446 -21.59 9.18 -4.37
C SER A 446 -21.88 10.59 -3.90
N THR A 447 -22.26 11.50 -4.80
CA THR A 447 -22.62 12.90 -4.42
C THR A 447 -23.87 12.93 -3.57
N VAL A 448 -24.92 12.17 -3.93
CA VAL A 448 -26.14 12.06 -3.10
C VAL A 448 -25.80 11.50 -1.73
N MET A 449 -25.03 10.41 -1.65
CA MET A 449 -24.52 9.89 -0.38
C MET A 449 -23.77 10.95 0.41
N GLY A 450 -22.86 11.68 -0.24
CA GLY A 450 -22.03 12.71 0.38
C GLY A 450 -22.83 13.86 0.96
N VAL A 451 -23.87 14.33 0.25
CA VAL A 451 -24.79 15.37 0.74
C VAL A 451 -25.52 14.88 2.00
N VAL A 452 -26.03 13.65 2.00
CA VAL A 452 -26.68 13.08 3.19
C VAL A 452 -25.71 13.02 4.36
N LEU A 453 -24.48 12.55 4.16
CA LEU A 453 -23.46 12.45 5.22
C LEU A 453 -23.05 13.84 5.74
N PHE A 454 -22.94 14.83 4.86
CA PHE A 454 -22.60 16.20 5.23
C PHE A 454 -23.66 16.89 6.09
N LEU A 455 -24.93 16.53 5.91
CA LEU A 455 -26.05 17.04 6.72
C LEU A 455 -26.16 16.38 8.10
N LEU A 456 -25.40 15.28 8.34
CA LEU A 456 -25.39 14.64 9.65
C LEU A 456 -24.61 15.47 10.67
N PRO A 457 -25.00 15.44 11.96
CA PRO A 457 -24.32 16.20 12.98
C PRO A 457 -22.87 15.73 13.16
N TYR A 458 -21.98 16.70 13.38
CA TYR A 458 -20.60 16.43 13.77
C TYR A 458 -20.54 15.51 15.01
N THR A 459 -19.64 14.58 15.00
CA THR A 459 -19.43 13.67 16.12
C THR A 459 -17.94 13.36 16.33
N ASN A 460 -17.56 13.26 17.59
CA ASN A 460 -16.23 12.81 18.04
C ASN A 460 -16.24 11.37 18.59
N ARG A 461 -17.39 10.67 18.51
CA ARG A 461 -17.53 9.28 19.00
C ARG A 461 -17.24 8.30 17.88
N ILE A 462 -16.34 7.32 18.15
CA ILE A 462 -15.95 6.27 17.20
C ILE A 462 -17.17 5.51 16.66
N SER A 463 -18.05 5.06 17.57
CA SER A 463 -19.24 4.29 17.21
C SER A 463 -20.18 5.03 16.27
N THR A 464 -20.41 6.33 16.53
CA THR A 464 -21.27 7.17 15.71
C THR A 464 -20.64 7.46 14.35
N THR A 465 -19.35 7.77 14.29
CA THR A 465 -18.64 7.99 13.01
C THR A 465 -18.66 6.72 12.15
N LEU A 466 -18.43 5.54 12.75
CA LEU A 466 -18.52 4.27 12.03
C LEU A 466 -19.96 3.97 11.57
N ALA A 467 -20.97 4.28 12.40
CA ALA A 467 -22.37 4.13 12.01
C ALA A 467 -22.72 5.03 10.83
N TRP A 468 -22.30 6.30 10.83
CA TRP A 468 -22.49 7.21 9.68
C TRP A 468 -21.80 6.73 8.42
N THR A 469 -20.57 6.19 8.55
CA THR A 469 -19.85 5.58 7.44
C THR A 469 -20.62 4.39 6.85
N ALA A 470 -21.15 3.51 7.72
CA ALA A 470 -21.95 2.37 7.29
C ALA A 470 -23.27 2.80 6.61
N VAL A 471 -23.98 3.79 7.17
CA VAL A 471 -25.17 4.37 6.56
C VAL A 471 -24.86 4.94 5.17
N GLY A 472 -23.77 5.70 5.05
CA GLY A 472 -23.32 6.20 3.74
C GLY A 472 -23.09 5.08 2.74
N GLY A 473 -22.39 4.01 3.15
CA GLY A 473 -22.16 2.84 2.30
C GLY A 473 -23.45 2.18 1.84
N ILE A 474 -24.43 2.03 2.72
CA ILE A 474 -25.75 1.47 2.39
C ILE A 474 -26.50 2.37 1.40
N ILE A 475 -26.53 3.68 1.63
CA ILE A 475 -27.16 4.66 0.72
C ILE A 475 -26.53 4.57 -0.66
N TYR A 476 -25.19 4.60 -0.74
CA TYR A 476 -24.48 4.49 -2.00
C TYR A 476 -24.82 3.21 -2.76
N LEU A 477 -24.74 2.06 -2.08
CA LEU A 477 -25.03 0.76 -2.70
C LEU A 477 -26.49 0.67 -3.18
N ALA A 478 -27.44 1.17 -2.41
CA ALA A 478 -28.84 1.19 -2.79
C ALA A 478 -29.07 2.04 -4.07
N LEU A 479 -28.49 3.25 -4.10
CA LEU A 479 -28.56 4.12 -5.28
C LEU A 479 -27.86 3.53 -6.48
N LEU A 480 -26.67 2.95 -6.29
CA LEU A 480 -25.93 2.29 -7.35
C LEU A 480 -26.72 1.12 -7.96
N MET A 481 -27.31 0.28 -7.14
CA MET A 481 -28.16 -0.83 -7.60
C MET A 481 -29.42 -0.33 -8.33
N ALA A 482 -29.93 0.84 -7.99
CA ALA A 482 -31.07 1.43 -8.71
C ALA A 482 -30.67 1.94 -10.11
N ILE A 483 -29.48 2.56 -10.24
CA ILE A 483 -29.06 3.27 -11.46
C ILE A 483 -28.27 2.38 -12.44
N ASP A 484 -27.49 1.40 -11.90
CA ASP A 484 -26.56 0.60 -12.71
C ASP A 484 -26.95 -0.89 -12.79
N LYS A 485 -27.28 -1.34 -14.02
CA LYS A 485 -27.59 -2.75 -14.29
C LYS A 485 -26.38 -3.68 -14.11
N GLU A 486 -25.17 -3.20 -14.42
CA GLU A 486 -23.93 -3.97 -14.25
C GLU A 486 -23.67 -4.21 -12.74
N ALA A 487 -23.85 -3.17 -11.92
CA ALA A 487 -23.69 -3.30 -10.47
C ALA A 487 -24.68 -4.29 -9.84
N ARG A 488 -25.93 -4.36 -10.33
CA ARG A 488 -26.91 -5.37 -9.90
C ARG A 488 -26.48 -6.81 -10.20
N GLY A 489 -25.73 -7.00 -11.28
CA GLY A 489 -25.23 -8.33 -11.69
C GLY A 489 -24.02 -8.81 -10.88
N LEU A 490 -23.25 -7.90 -10.25
CA LEU A 490 -22.00 -8.24 -9.57
C LEU A 490 -22.12 -9.30 -8.48
N PRO A 491 -23.08 -9.24 -7.53
CA PRO A 491 -23.21 -10.28 -6.50
C PRO A 491 -23.48 -11.65 -7.11
N LYS A 492 -24.30 -11.71 -8.17
CA LYS A 492 -24.57 -12.96 -8.89
C LYS A 492 -23.36 -13.48 -9.65
N ALA A 493 -22.63 -12.60 -10.32
CA ALA A 493 -21.41 -12.95 -11.05
C ALA A 493 -20.32 -13.50 -10.11
N ILE A 494 -20.07 -12.84 -8.98
CA ILE A 494 -19.13 -13.30 -7.95
C ILE A 494 -19.57 -14.66 -7.39
N MET A 495 -20.86 -14.82 -7.09
CA MET A 495 -21.38 -16.07 -6.54
C MET A 495 -21.31 -17.23 -7.55
N GLN A 496 -21.50 -16.96 -8.85
CA GLN A 496 -21.34 -17.95 -9.91
C GLN A 496 -19.87 -18.33 -10.12
N GLU A 497 -18.94 -17.38 -10.04
CA GLU A 497 -17.50 -17.66 -10.07
C GLU A 497 -17.03 -18.51 -8.88
N ILE A 498 -17.58 -18.28 -7.69
CA ILE A 498 -17.30 -19.08 -6.49
C ILE A 498 -17.89 -20.50 -6.64
N ARG A 499 -19.14 -20.62 -7.15
CA ARG A 499 -19.81 -21.92 -7.35
C ARG A 499 -19.23 -22.72 -8.51
N GLY A 500 -18.75 -22.06 -9.57
CA GLY A 500 -18.10 -22.72 -10.70
C GLY A 500 -16.84 -23.50 -10.32
N LYS A 501 -16.18 -23.13 -9.22
CA LYS A 501 -15.09 -23.90 -8.62
C LYS A 501 -15.51 -25.27 -8.06
N LYS A 502 -16.77 -25.41 -7.60
CA LYS A 502 -17.28 -26.69 -7.03
C LYS A 502 -17.58 -27.76 -8.09
N LYS A 503 -17.63 -27.40 -9.38
CA LYS A 503 -17.88 -28.35 -10.47
C LYS A 503 -16.61 -28.81 -11.22
N SER A 504 -15.45 -28.24 -10.91
CA SER A 504 -14.15 -28.55 -11.57
C SER A 504 -13.10 -29.12 -10.62
N GLU A 505 -13.43 -29.38 -9.38
CA GLU A 505 -12.70 -30.21 -8.41
C GLU A 505 -13.44 -31.54 -8.24
#